data_7edfc3ca1b56c61587be6b396fdf4e24
#
_entry.id   7edfc3ca1b56c61587be6b396fdf4e24
#
_cell.length_a   1.000
_cell.length_b   1.000
_cell.length_c   1.000
_cell.angle_alpha   90.00
_cell.angle_beta   90.00
_cell.angle_gamma   90.00
#
_symmetry.space_group_name_H-M   'P 1'
#
loop_
_entity.id
_entity.type
_entity.pdbx_description
1 polymer ?
#
loop_
_entity_poly.entity_id
_entity_poly.type
_entity_poly.pdbx_seq_one_letter_code
_entity_poly.pdbx_strand_id
1 'polypeptide(L)'
;MTVLRRVKQPHNKTMSNQPASTTRLRLGPGVGGRPTGELARDAGSAVKRLITYVRPYTPQLIGVGILVCISTAVGLAGPMLIGRAIDLAINPGDSYLLLKIGLSMLGIYLVGCLASILHGILMVGIGQRIIADLRQELFTHLQDLSMVYHDEHRVGDLMSRVTNDTEAINRVLSNGLIQFITNVLLLGGIMAAMFLLNWQLAVGTLILLPLMLWITSLVTKLSRVAFRQVQHNLGVLNAVMEENIAGIRVVQAFARTSDSKALFEVANAANRQSGIKADFISAALSPM
;
A
#
# COMPACT_ATOMS: atom_id res chain seq x y z
N MET A 1 59.36 -56.78 -28.14
CA MET A 1 58.23 -57.53 -28.71
C MET A 1 57.09 -56.58 -28.87
N THR A 2 56.95 -56.00 -30.06
CA THR A 2 55.92 -56.26 -31.08
C THR A 2 54.54 -55.96 -30.52
N VAL A 3 53.77 -54.98 -31.04
CA VAL A 3 53.17 -54.87 -32.36
C VAL A 3 52.63 -53.44 -32.61
N LEU A 4 53.08 -52.86 -33.69
CA LEU A 4 52.45 -51.71 -34.39
C LEU A 4 51.13 -52.14 -34.96
N ARG A 5 50.07 -51.26 -34.75
CA ARG A 5 48.95 -51.28 -35.71
C ARG A 5 48.48 -49.87 -35.99
N ARG A 6 48.70 -49.52 -37.25
CA ARG A 6 48.12 -48.42 -38.02
C ARG A 6 46.61 -48.35 -37.81
N VAL A 7 46.04 -47.16 -37.62
CA VAL A 7 44.68 -46.87 -38.05
C VAL A 7 44.60 -45.50 -38.74
N LYS A 8 44.13 -45.58 -39.94
CA LYS A 8 43.76 -44.61 -40.93
C LYS A 8 43.19 -43.29 -40.43
N GLN A 9 43.65 -42.20 -41.06
CA GLN A 9 42.86 -40.93 -41.18
C GLN A 9 41.69 -41.15 -42.13
N PRO A 10 40.55 -40.52 -41.88
CA PRO A 10 39.71 -40.08 -42.97
C PRO A 10 39.39 -38.58 -42.91
N HIS A 11 39.58 -37.98 -44.05
CA HIS A 11 38.83 -36.95 -44.73
C HIS A 11 38.41 -35.68 -43.98
N ASN A 12 39.12 -34.66 -44.35
CA ASN A 12 38.71 -33.28 -44.57
C ASN A 12 37.22 -33.15 -45.02
N LYS A 13 36.38 -32.54 -44.18
CA LYS A 13 35.11 -31.96 -44.59
C LYS A 13 35.06 -30.48 -44.21
N THR A 14 35.05 -29.68 -45.24
CA THR A 14 34.67 -28.29 -45.37
C THR A 14 33.98 -27.70 -44.12
N MET A 15 34.65 -26.73 -43.50
CA MET A 15 34.06 -25.79 -42.54
C MET A 15 33.03 -24.95 -43.27
N SER A 16 31.76 -25.22 -43.07
CA SER A 16 30.68 -24.26 -43.36
C SER A 16 30.65 -23.21 -42.25
N ASN A 17 30.86 -21.99 -42.67
CA ASN A 17 30.72 -20.79 -41.88
C ASN A 17 29.26 -20.67 -41.39
N GLN A 18 28.97 -21.14 -40.16
CA GLN A 18 27.74 -20.75 -39.47
C GLN A 18 28.07 -19.58 -38.56
N PRO A 19 27.31 -18.45 -38.64
CA PRO A 19 27.47 -17.34 -37.74
C PRO A 19 27.10 -17.82 -36.31
N ALA A 20 27.97 -17.52 -35.36
CA ALA A 20 27.73 -17.74 -33.94
C ALA A 20 26.37 -17.22 -33.54
N SER A 21 25.44 -18.14 -33.22
CA SER A 21 24.19 -17.79 -32.56
C SER A 21 24.53 -17.16 -31.21
N THR A 22 24.46 -15.84 -31.14
CA THR A 22 24.39 -15.13 -29.87
C THR A 22 23.14 -15.62 -29.15
N THR A 23 23.32 -16.58 -28.26
CA THR A 23 22.33 -16.95 -27.25
C THR A 23 22.16 -15.72 -26.38
N ARG A 24 21.23 -14.84 -26.76
CA ARG A 24 20.70 -13.82 -25.85
C ARG A 24 20.08 -14.59 -24.69
N LEU A 25 20.78 -14.62 -23.56
CA LEU A 25 20.18 -14.93 -22.27
C LEU A 25 18.95 -14.04 -22.14
N ARG A 26 17.77 -14.60 -22.41
CA ARG A 26 16.51 -14.00 -21.99
C ARG A 26 16.54 -14.03 -20.47
N LEU A 27 17.04 -12.96 -19.86
CA LEU A 27 16.70 -12.61 -18.50
C LEU A 27 15.17 -12.65 -18.45
N GLY A 28 14.64 -13.55 -17.62
CA GLY A 28 13.23 -13.60 -17.33
C GLY A 28 12.74 -12.20 -16.94
N PRO A 29 11.48 -11.86 -17.17
CA PRO A 29 10.96 -10.57 -16.76
C PRO A 29 11.24 -10.43 -15.27
N GLY A 30 12.19 -9.53 -14.95
CA GLY A 30 12.39 -9.10 -13.58
C GLY A 30 11.01 -8.74 -13.03
N VAL A 31 10.85 -8.89 -11.72
CA VAL A 31 9.70 -8.40 -10.94
C VAL A 31 9.69 -6.87 -11.07
N GLY A 32 9.58 -6.39 -12.31
CA GLY A 32 9.24 -5.03 -12.67
C GLY A 32 7.76 -4.89 -12.36
N GLY A 33 7.46 -4.13 -11.31
CA GLY A 33 6.10 -3.75 -11.01
C GLY A 33 5.41 -3.33 -12.31
N ARG A 34 4.25 -3.92 -12.59
CA ARG A 34 3.36 -3.47 -13.67
C ARG A 34 3.31 -1.96 -13.63
N PRO A 35 3.45 -1.28 -14.77
CA PRO A 35 3.28 0.15 -14.79
C PRO A 35 1.92 0.48 -14.17
N THR A 36 1.93 1.26 -13.09
CA THR A 36 0.76 1.78 -12.38
C THR A 36 -0.07 2.74 -13.25
N GLY A 37 -0.02 2.61 -14.57
CA GLY A 37 -0.65 3.47 -15.55
C GLY A 37 -1.94 2.93 -16.19
N GLU A 38 -2.32 1.68 -15.96
CA GLU A 38 -3.70 1.24 -16.20
C GLU A 38 -4.54 1.51 -14.94
N LEU A 39 -4.68 2.79 -14.63
CA LEU A 39 -5.84 3.26 -13.87
C LEU A 39 -7.07 2.72 -14.59
N ALA A 40 -7.84 1.90 -13.88
CA ALA A 40 -9.00 1.21 -14.39
C ALA A 40 -9.81 2.13 -15.33
N ARG A 41 -9.78 1.82 -16.62
CA ARG A 41 -10.53 2.54 -17.68
C ARG A 41 -12.02 2.59 -17.39
N ASP A 42 -12.49 1.80 -16.38
CA ASP A 42 -13.87 1.64 -15.95
C ASP A 42 -14.02 1.50 -14.42
N ALA A 43 -13.40 2.40 -13.65
CA ALA A 43 -13.57 2.40 -12.20
C ALA A 43 -15.06 2.49 -11.79
N GLY A 44 -15.87 3.23 -12.56
CA GLY A 44 -17.30 3.35 -12.33
C GLY A 44 -18.09 2.05 -12.50
N SER A 45 -17.75 1.25 -13.52
CA SER A 45 -18.40 -0.05 -13.77
C SER A 45 -17.97 -1.08 -12.72
N ALA A 46 -16.72 -1.06 -12.29
CA ALA A 46 -16.23 -1.93 -11.23
C ALA A 46 -16.92 -1.63 -9.88
N VAL A 47 -17.06 -0.36 -9.51
CA VAL A 47 -17.81 0.05 -8.31
C VAL A 47 -19.28 -0.36 -8.39
N LYS A 48 -19.93 -0.18 -9.55
CA LYS A 48 -21.34 -0.56 -9.74
C LYS A 48 -21.54 -2.08 -9.56
N ARG A 49 -20.64 -2.90 -10.09
CA ARG A 49 -20.66 -4.37 -9.90
C ARG A 49 -20.46 -4.71 -8.43
N LEU A 50 -19.50 -4.08 -7.76
CA LEU A 50 -19.25 -4.30 -6.35
C LEU A 50 -20.47 -3.97 -5.48
N ILE A 51 -21.19 -2.89 -5.79
CA ILE A 51 -22.43 -2.53 -5.11
C ILE A 51 -23.49 -3.65 -5.25
N THR A 52 -23.53 -4.35 -6.37
CA THR A 52 -24.47 -5.47 -6.57
C THR A 52 -24.23 -6.60 -5.57
N TYR A 53 -22.97 -6.94 -5.27
CA TYR A 53 -22.61 -7.94 -4.26
C TYR A 53 -22.86 -7.48 -2.82
N VAL A 54 -22.79 -6.18 -2.58
CA VAL A 54 -23.02 -5.57 -1.26
C VAL A 54 -24.51 -5.45 -0.95
N ARG A 55 -25.36 -5.33 -1.96
CA ARG A 55 -26.80 -5.11 -1.84
C ARG A 55 -27.55 -6.13 -0.96
N PRO A 56 -27.31 -7.46 -1.03
CA PRO A 56 -27.98 -8.42 -0.16
C PRO A 56 -27.71 -8.19 1.33
N TYR A 57 -26.57 -7.58 1.67
CA TYR A 57 -26.12 -7.32 3.04
C TYR A 57 -26.52 -5.93 3.56
N THR A 58 -27.34 -5.18 2.81
CA THR A 58 -27.77 -3.82 3.17
C THR A 58 -28.32 -3.69 4.60
N PRO A 59 -29.20 -4.61 5.11
CA PRO A 59 -29.71 -4.48 6.48
C PRO A 59 -28.61 -4.60 7.54
N GLN A 60 -27.63 -5.46 7.30
CA GLN A 60 -26.49 -5.63 8.20
C GLN A 60 -25.55 -4.41 8.13
N LEU A 61 -25.37 -3.83 6.95
CA LEU A 61 -24.57 -2.60 6.75
C LEU A 61 -25.23 -1.38 7.41
N ILE A 62 -26.54 -1.29 7.44
CA ILE A 62 -27.27 -0.26 8.19
C ILE A 62 -26.95 -0.41 9.68
N GLY A 63 -26.98 -1.64 10.22
CA GLY A 63 -26.59 -1.89 11.60
C GLY A 63 -25.16 -1.47 11.92
N VAL A 64 -24.22 -1.82 11.03
CA VAL A 64 -22.80 -1.35 11.12
C VAL A 64 -22.76 0.18 11.08
N GLY A 65 -23.48 0.84 10.17
CA GLY A 65 -23.55 2.29 10.08
C GLY A 65 -24.01 2.97 11.37
N ILE A 66 -25.05 2.41 12.01
CA ILE A 66 -25.55 2.91 13.31
C ILE A 66 -24.45 2.76 14.39
N LEU A 67 -23.77 1.62 14.46
CA LEU A 67 -22.70 1.41 15.42
C LEU A 67 -21.50 2.36 15.18
N VAL A 68 -21.16 2.62 13.92
CA VAL A 68 -20.14 3.60 13.53
C VAL A 68 -20.56 5.00 13.96
N CYS A 69 -21.83 5.38 13.77
CA CYS A 69 -22.35 6.67 14.25
C CYS A 69 -22.24 6.78 15.77
N ILE A 70 -22.59 5.73 16.52
CA ILE A 70 -22.48 5.71 17.99
C ILE A 70 -21.02 5.87 18.42
N SER A 71 -20.10 5.07 17.87
CA SER A 71 -18.69 5.14 18.23
C SER A 71 -18.07 6.50 17.88
N THR A 72 -18.46 7.09 16.76
CA THR A 72 -18.01 8.43 16.34
C THR A 72 -18.57 9.51 17.28
N ALA A 73 -19.86 9.44 17.63
CA ALA A 73 -20.48 10.39 18.57
C ALA A 73 -19.80 10.33 19.95
N VAL A 74 -19.46 9.15 20.45
CA VAL A 74 -18.67 8.97 21.67
C VAL A 74 -17.29 9.62 21.55
N GLY A 75 -16.60 9.42 20.41
CA GLY A 75 -15.30 10.07 20.16
C GLY A 75 -15.39 11.60 20.19
N LEU A 76 -16.47 12.18 19.64
CA LEU A 76 -16.73 13.62 19.66
C LEU A 76 -17.15 14.16 21.04
N ALA A 77 -17.79 13.32 21.87
CA ALA A 77 -18.20 13.72 23.21
C ALA A 77 -17.01 13.92 24.16
N GLY A 78 -15.87 13.26 23.91
CA GLY A 78 -14.68 13.29 24.76
C GLY A 78 -14.18 14.70 25.08
N PRO A 79 -13.78 15.51 24.08
CA PRO A 79 -13.32 16.88 24.31
C PRO A 79 -14.36 17.77 25.03
N MET A 80 -15.65 17.58 24.74
CA MET A 80 -16.73 18.34 25.43
C MET A 80 -16.86 17.97 26.91
N LEU A 81 -16.73 16.67 27.23
CA LEU A 81 -16.79 16.20 28.62
C LEU A 81 -15.56 16.64 29.41
N ILE A 82 -14.38 16.65 28.78
CA ILE A 82 -13.15 17.17 29.39
C ILE A 82 -13.33 18.68 29.71
N GLY A 83 -13.83 19.47 28.76
CA GLY A 83 -14.10 20.89 28.98
C GLY A 83 -15.05 21.10 30.17
N ARG A 84 -16.17 20.36 30.23
CA ARG A 84 -17.12 20.41 31.36
C ARG A 84 -16.48 19.98 32.69
N ALA A 85 -15.60 18.98 32.70
CA ALA A 85 -14.91 18.56 33.88
C ALA A 85 -13.99 19.67 34.44
N ILE A 86 -13.30 20.38 33.54
CA ILE A 86 -12.44 21.51 33.94
C ILE A 86 -13.28 22.67 34.48
N ASP A 87 -14.30 23.08 33.76
CA ASP A 87 -15.08 24.30 34.09
C ASP A 87 -15.95 24.11 35.36
N LEU A 88 -16.60 22.94 35.48
CA LEU A 88 -17.63 22.71 36.50
C LEU A 88 -17.12 21.98 37.74
N ALA A 89 -16.04 21.22 37.61
CA ALA A 89 -15.56 20.40 38.73
C ALA A 89 -14.16 20.81 39.23
N ILE A 90 -13.20 21.00 38.33
CA ILE A 90 -11.81 21.29 38.69
C ILE A 90 -11.67 22.74 39.15
N ASN A 91 -12.19 23.72 38.41
CA ASN A 91 -12.09 25.13 38.78
C ASN A 91 -12.78 25.47 40.12
N PRO A 92 -14.01 24.95 40.43
CA PRO A 92 -14.65 25.15 41.71
C PRO A 92 -14.08 24.22 42.83
N GLY A 93 -13.30 23.20 42.50
CA GLY A 93 -12.74 22.25 43.48
C GLY A 93 -13.72 21.18 43.99
N ASP A 94 -14.81 20.93 43.23
CA ASP A 94 -15.84 19.93 43.61
C ASP A 94 -15.41 18.51 43.21
N SER A 95 -14.82 17.79 44.19
CA SER A 95 -14.38 16.41 43.99
C SER A 95 -15.50 15.42 43.69
N TYR A 96 -16.71 15.66 44.23
CA TYR A 96 -17.86 14.78 43.99
C TYR A 96 -18.38 14.91 42.55
N LEU A 97 -18.47 16.14 42.09
CA LEU A 97 -18.88 16.40 40.68
C LEU A 97 -17.83 15.86 39.71
N LEU A 98 -16.54 15.98 40.03
CA LEU A 98 -15.44 15.42 39.22
C LEU A 98 -15.56 13.88 39.11
N LEU A 99 -15.82 13.20 40.22
CA LEU A 99 -16.03 11.76 40.23
C LEU A 99 -17.23 11.35 39.35
N LYS A 100 -18.33 12.09 39.47
CA LYS A 100 -19.55 11.84 38.68
C LYS A 100 -19.31 12.01 37.17
N ILE A 101 -18.61 13.08 36.76
CA ILE A 101 -18.22 13.29 35.38
C ILE A 101 -17.26 12.19 34.93
N GLY A 102 -16.27 11.82 35.70
CA GLY A 102 -15.33 10.74 35.41
C GLY A 102 -16.02 9.40 35.19
N LEU A 103 -16.98 9.03 36.06
CA LEU A 103 -17.77 7.80 35.88
C LEU A 103 -18.66 7.85 34.64
N SER A 104 -19.27 9.01 34.34
CA SER A 104 -20.06 9.17 33.13
C SER A 104 -19.18 9.04 31.87
N MET A 105 -17.97 9.61 31.87
CA MET A 105 -16.99 9.43 30.78
C MET A 105 -16.62 7.97 30.59
N LEU A 106 -16.33 7.26 31.69
CA LEU A 106 -16.03 5.83 31.63
C LEU A 106 -17.17 5.03 31.00
N GLY A 107 -18.42 5.28 31.40
CA GLY A 107 -19.59 4.62 30.83
C GLY A 107 -19.76 4.90 29.34
N ILE A 108 -19.63 6.15 28.93
CA ILE A 108 -19.73 6.57 27.52
C ILE A 108 -18.63 5.91 26.67
N TYR A 109 -17.38 5.92 27.15
CA TYR A 109 -16.27 5.27 26.45
C TYR A 109 -16.41 3.75 26.38
N LEU A 110 -16.96 3.09 27.40
CA LEU A 110 -17.27 1.66 27.34
C LEU A 110 -18.30 1.37 26.25
N VAL A 111 -19.36 2.17 26.13
CA VAL A 111 -20.34 2.04 25.04
C VAL A 111 -19.69 2.25 23.69
N GLY A 112 -18.83 3.24 23.54
CA GLY A 112 -18.09 3.48 22.30
C GLY A 112 -17.14 2.34 21.93
N CYS A 113 -16.46 1.78 22.93
CA CYS A 113 -15.59 0.62 22.73
C CYS A 113 -16.36 -0.62 22.28
N LEU A 114 -17.48 -0.92 22.94
CA LEU A 114 -18.36 -2.03 22.55
C LEU A 114 -18.92 -1.84 21.14
N ALA A 115 -19.39 -0.63 20.81
CA ALA A 115 -19.87 -0.31 19.47
C ALA A 115 -18.76 -0.49 18.41
N SER A 116 -17.53 -0.07 18.74
CA SER A 116 -16.36 -0.21 17.86
C SER A 116 -16.00 -1.68 17.62
N ILE A 117 -15.94 -2.49 18.65
CA ILE A 117 -15.68 -3.94 18.54
C ILE A 117 -16.79 -4.61 17.73
N LEU A 118 -18.06 -4.30 18.02
CA LEU A 118 -19.19 -4.94 17.38
C LEU A 118 -19.28 -4.62 15.88
N HIS A 119 -19.12 -3.35 15.49
CA HIS A 119 -19.11 -3.01 14.07
C HIS A 119 -17.92 -3.65 13.33
N GLY A 120 -16.76 -3.76 13.98
CA GLY A 120 -15.58 -4.43 13.41
C GLY A 120 -15.86 -5.92 13.13
N ILE A 121 -16.40 -6.66 14.12
CA ILE A 121 -16.75 -8.08 13.97
C ILE A 121 -17.81 -8.28 12.88
N LEU A 122 -18.86 -7.46 12.89
CA LEU A 122 -19.93 -7.56 11.88
C LEU A 122 -19.39 -7.34 10.47
N MET A 123 -18.53 -6.34 10.29
CA MET A 123 -17.99 -6.02 8.97
C MET A 123 -17.03 -7.07 8.44
N VAL A 124 -16.18 -7.63 9.31
CA VAL A 124 -15.34 -8.77 8.93
C VAL A 124 -16.23 -9.95 8.47
N GLY A 125 -17.31 -10.24 9.20
CA GLY A 125 -18.26 -11.28 8.83
C GLY A 125 -18.96 -11.02 7.48
N ILE A 126 -19.38 -9.78 7.22
CA ILE A 126 -19.98 -9.37 5.95
C ILE A 126 -18.95 -9.49 4.82
N GLY A 127 -17.76 -8.95 5.02
CA GLY A 127 -16.68 -8.99 4.04
C GLY A 127 -16.33 -10.42 3.62
N GLN A 128 -16.18 -11.33 4.59
CA GLN A 128 -15.87 -12.72 4.30
C GLN A 128 -16.99 -13.44 3.51
N ARG A 129 -18.25 -13.12 3.77
CA ARG A 129 -19.38 -13.68 3.00
C ARG A 129 -19.38 -13.17 1.57
N ILE A 130 -19.22 -11.86 1.36
CA ILE A 130 -19.12 -11.27 0.01
C ILE A 130 -17.96 -11.90 -0.78
N ILE A 131 -16.83 -12.15 -0.13
CA ILE A 131 -15.68 -12.78 -0.79
C ILE A 131 -15.92 -14.24 -1.10
N ALA A 132 -16.62 -14.97 -0.22
CA ALA A 132 -17.00 -16.35 -0.48
C ALA A 132 -17.92 -16.44 -1.71
N ASP A 133 -18.94 -15.58 -1.78
CA ASP A 133 -19.87 -15.50 -2.91
C ASP A 133 -19.12 -15.16 -4.21
N LEU A 134 -18.22 -14.17 -4.16
CA LEU A 134 -17.41 -13.74 -5.31
C LEU A 134 -16.47 -14.87 -5.79
N ARG A 135 -15.81 -15.58 -4.87
CA ARG A 135 -14.92 -16.70 -5.21
C ARG A 135 -15.73 -17.85 -5.84
N GLN A 136 -16.90 -18.14 -5.31
CA GLN A 136 -17.77 -19.18 -5.84
C GLN A 136 -18.22 -18.85 -7.27
N GLU A 137 -18.65 -17.61 -7.51
CA GLU A 137 -19.08 -17.17 -8.85
C GLU A 137 -17.90 -17.18 -9.85
N LEU A 138 -16.73 -16.67 -9.43
CA LEU A 138 -15.52 -16.72 -10.27
C LEU A 138 -15.12 -18.16 -10.60
N PHE A 139 -15.17 -19.05 -9.63
CA PHE A 139 -14.83 -20.46 -9.84
C PHE A 139 -15.82 -21.14 -10.79
N THR A 140 -17.12 -20.92 -10.61
CA THR A 140 -18.15 -21.43 -11.51
C THR A 140 -17.95 -20.89 -12.93
N HIS A 141 -17.73 -19.59 -13.07
CA HIS A 141 -17.48 -18.98 -14.37
C HIS A 141 -16.21 -19.53 -15.05
N LEU A 142 -15.15 -19.78 -14.30
CA LEU A 142 -13.93 -20.39 -14.84
C LEU A 142 -14.21 -21.82 -15.36
N GLN A 143 -15.08 -22.59 -14.70
CA GLN A 143 -15.45 -23.94 -15.18
C GLN A 143 -16.28 -23.92 -16.46
N ASP A 144 -17.06 -22.85 -16.67
CA ASP A 144 -17.90 -22.69 -17.86
C ASP A 144 -17.13 -22.16 -19.07
N LEU A 145 -15.87 -21.73 -18.89
CA LEU A 145 -15.03 -21.23 -19.99
C LEU A 145 -14.55 -22.38 -20.91
N SER A 146 -14.35 -22.05 -22.19
CA SER A 146 -13.90 -23.02 -23.17
C SER A 146 -12.48 -23.54 -22.89
N MET A 147 -12.16 -24.76 -23.33
CA MET A 147 -10.80 -25.32 -23.24
C MET A 147 -9.74 -24.43 -23.92
N VAL A 148 -10.09 -23.75 -24.99
CA VAL A 148 -9.19 -22.79 -25.69
C VAL A 148 -8.74 -21.68 -24.73
N TYR A 149 -9.66 -21.16 -23.91
CA TYR A 149 -9.32 -20.16 -22.90
C TYR A 149 -8.31 -20.66 -21.87
N HIS A 150 -8.48 -21.92 -21.42
CA HIS A 150 -7.57 -22.55 -20.46
C HIS A 150 -6.20 -22.84 -21.05
N ASP A 151 -6.12 -23.13 -22.36
CA ASP A 151 -4.83 -23.34 -23.06
C ASP A 151 -4.06 -22.03 -23.25
N GLU A 152 -4.77 -20.91 -23.46
CA GLU A 152 -4.16 -19.59 -23.63
C GLU A 152 -3.73 -18.92 -22.33
N HIS A 153 -4.33 -19.31 -21.20
CA HIS A 153 -4.11 -18.67 -19.89
C HIS A 153 -3.44 -19.63 -18.90
N ARG A 154 -2.39 -19.15 -18.26
CA ARG A 154 -1.69 -19.97 -17.22
C ARG A 154 -2.59 -20.18 -16.01
N VAL A 155 -2.68 -21.40 -15.55
CA VAL A 155 -3.46 -21.76 -14.34
C VAL A 155 -3.04 -20.92 -13.14
N GLY A 156 -1.75 -20.61 -12.99
CA GLY A 156 -1.25 -19.76 -11.91
C GLY A 156 -1.81 -18.33 -11.94
N ASP A 157 -2.02 -17.74 -13.13
CA ASP A 157 -2.59 -16.41 -13.28
C ASP A 157 -4.08 -16.40 -12.91
N LEU A 158 -4.81 -17.44 -13.30
CA LEU A 158 -6.21 -17.62 -12.93
C LEU A 158 -6.39 -17.82 -11.43
N MET A 159 -5.57 -18.67 -10.82
CA MET A 159 -5.57 -18.87 -9.37
C MET A 159 -5.19 -17.60 -8.61
N SER A 160 -4.22 -16.82 -9.12
CA SER A 160 -3.85 -15.53 -8.53
C SER A 160 -5.02 -14.54 -8.52
N ARG A 161 -5.82 -14.50 -9.57
CA ARG A 161 -7.04 -13.65 -9.62
C ARG A 161 -8.09 -14.10 -8.61
N VAL A 162 -8.34 -15.40 -8.49
CA VAL A 162 -9.32 -15.94 -7.53
C VAL A 162 -8.86 -15.74 -6.08
N THR A 163 -7.57 -15.76 -5.79
CA THR A 163 -7.06 -15.63 -4.42
C THR A 163 -6.63 -14.21 -4.09
N ASN A 164 -5.65 -13.66 -4.81
CA ASN A 164 -5.03 -12.39 -4.45
C ASN A 164 -5.89 -11.17 -4.79
N ASP A 165 -6.57 -11.18 -5.95
CA ASP A 165 -7.40 -10.05 -6.36
C ASP A 165 -8.67 -9.99 -5.49
N THR A 166 -9.28 -11.14 -5.17
CA THR A 166 -10.42 -11.17 -4.24
C THR A 166 -10.04 -10.74 -2.83
N GLU A 167 -8.81 -11.10 -2.35
CA GLU A 167 -8.33 -10.65 -1.05
C GLU A 167 -8.04 -9.15 -1.03
N ALA A 168 -7.59 -8.57 -2.14
CA ALA A 168 -7.46 -7.12 -2.28
C ALA A 168 -8.83 -6.41 -2.17
N ILE A 169 -9.87 -6.98 -2.79
CA ILE A 169 -11.26 -6.49 -2.66
C ILE A 169 -11.73 -6.58 -1.21
N ASN A 170 -11.47 -7.71 -0.52
CA ASN A 170 -11.81 -7.90 0.89
C ASN A 170 -11.23 -6.79 1.78
N ARG A 171 -9.95 -6.49 1.63
CA ARG A 171 -9.28 -5.41 2.40
C ARG A 171 -9.94 -4.05 2.19
N VAL A 172 -10.33 -3.73 0.96
CA VAL A 172 -11.03 -2.47 0.65
C VAL A 172 -12.42 -2.46 1.26
N LEU A 173 -13.18 -3.56 1.17
CA LEU A 173 -14.53 -3.65 1.72
C LEU A 173 -14.53 -3.65 3.25
N SER A 174 -13.72 -4.53 3.86
CA SER A 174 -13.79 -4.75 5.32
C SER A 174 -13.17 -3.61 6.13
N ASN A 175 -12.09 -3.00 5.66
CA ASN A 175 -11.39 -1.96 6.39
C ASN A 175 -11.52 -0.59 5.74
N GLY A 176 -11.37 -0.51 4.40
CA GLY A 176 -11.36 0.76 3.69
C GLY A 176 -12.69 1.50 3.75
N LEU A 177 -13.80 0.80 3.55
CA LEU A 177 -15.14 1.41 3.55
C LEU A 177 -15.51 1.92 4.94
N ILE A 178 -15.29 1.12 5.99
CA ILE A 178 -15.55 1.55 7.38
C ILE A 178 -14.71 2.78 7.72
N GLN A 179 -13.40 2.69 7.47
CA GLN A 179 -12.48 3.79 7.79
C GLN A 179 -12.88 5.07 7.06
N PHE A 180 -13.30 4.96 5.79
CA PHE A 180 -13.79 6.10 5.02
C PHE A 180 -15.04 6.72 5.64
N ILE A 181 -16.06 5.90 5.96
CA ILE A 181 -17.30 6.36 6.58
C ILE A 181 -17.01 7.01 7.94
N THR A 182 -16.21 6.34 8.78
CA THR A 182 -15.82 6.86 10.10
C THR A 182 -15.12 8.21 9.99
N ASN A 183 -14.17 8.34 9.07
CA ASN A 183 -13.42 9.58 8.88
C ASN A 183 -14.32 10.72 8.35
N VAL A 184 -15.25 10.43 7.43
CA VAL A 184 -16.21 11.41 6.94
C VAL A 184 -17.15 11.88 8.05
N LEU A 185 -17.69 10.94 8.84
CA LEU A 185 -18.56 11.27 9.99
C LEU A 185 -17.79 12.03 11.07
N LEU A 186 -16.56 11.62 11.38
CA LEU A 186 -15.71 12.29 12.36
C LEU A 186 -15.38 13.71 11.91
N LEU A 187 -14.95 13.89 10.66
CA LEU A 187 -14.64 15.22 10.11
C LEU A 187 -15.88 16.13 10.12
N GLY A 188 -17.00 15.62 9.61
CA GLY A 188 -18.27 16.36 9.61
C GLY A 188 -18.75 16.69 11.02
N GLY A 189 -18.63 15.76 11.95
CA GLY A 189 -18.99 15.97 13.35
C GLY A 189 -18.09 16.98 14.07
N ILE A 190 -16.77 16.91 13.85
CA ILE A 190 -15.85 17.93 14.38
C ILE A 190 -16.17 19.30 13.81
N MET A 191 -16.37 19.41 12.50
CA MET A 191 -16.73 20.67 11.87
C MET A 191 -18.03 21.25 12.46
N ALA A 192 -19.08 20.42 12.55
CA ALA A 192 -20.35 20.83 13.13
C ALA A 192 -20.18 21.29 14.59
N ALA A 193 -19.46 20.52 15.40
CA ALA A 193 -19.18 20.87 16.79
C ALA A 193 -18.42 22.21 16.93
N MET A 194 -17.40 22.43 16.09
CA MET A 194 -16.64 23.69 16.09
C MET A 194 -17.52 24.88 15.74
N PHE A 195 -18.39 24.78 14.72
CA PHE A 195 -19.31 25.86 14.36
C PHE A 195 -20.35 26.16 15.46
N LEU A 196 -20.84 25.11 16.14
CA LEU A 196 -21.78 25.25 17.25
C LEU A 196 -21.13 25.87 18.51
N LEU A 197 -19.88 25.56 18.79
CA LEU A 197 -19.16 26.06 19.96
C LEU A 197 -18.65 27.48 19.73
N ASN A 198 -17.98 27.72 18.62
CA ASN A 198 -17.43 29.04 18.27
C ASN A 198 -17.17 29.14 16.76
N TRP A 199 -18.09 29.83 16.05
CA TRP A 199 -18.00 29.97 14.60
C TRP A 199 -16.75 30.75 14.15
N GLN A 200 -16.27 31.72 14.96
CA GLN A 200 -15.09 32.53 14.61
C GLN A 200 -13.82 31.69 14.61
N LEU A 201 -13.66 30.81 15.63
CA LEU A 201 -12.55 29.85 15.67
C LEU A 201 -12.65 28.81 14.56
N ALA A 202 -13.87 28.35 14.24
CA ALA A 202 -14.10 27.39 13.15
C ALA A 202 -13.65 27.97 11.80
N VAL A 203 -14.01 29.22 11.49
CA VAL A 203 -13.59 29.90 10.27
C VAL A 203 -12.07 30.09 10.25
N GLY A 204 -11.47 30.52 11.36
CA GLY A 204 -10.02 30.66 11.48
C GLY A 204 -9.28 29.35 11.19
N THR A 205 -9.77 28.25 11.73
CA THR A 205 -9.19 26.91 11.48
C THR A 205 -9.37 26.48 10.02
N LEU A 206 -10.53 26.75 9.40
CA LEU A 206 -10.77 26.44 8.00
C LEU A 206 -9.84 27.20 7.04
N ILE A 207 -9.42 28.42 7.38
CA ILE A 207 -8.45 29.18 6.60
C ILE A 207 -7.06 28.53 6.63
N LEU A 208 -6.71 27.85 7.72
CA LEU A 208 -5.43 27.13 7.82
C LEU A 208 -5.37 25.89 6.93
N LEU A 209 -6.51 25.23 6.65
CA LEU A 209 -6.54 24.00 5.83
C LEU A 209 -5.94 24.21 4.43
N PRO A 210 -6.36 25.19 3.61
CA PRO A 210 -5.76 25.38 2.30
C PRO A 210 -4.27 25.77 2.39
N LEU A 211 -3.85 26.47 3.43
CA LEU A 211 -2.45 26.79 3.67
C LEU A 211 -1.62 25.49 3.91
N MET A 212 -2.12 24.60 4.78
CA MET A 212 -1.49 23.32 5.05
C MET A 212 -1.43 22.44 3.80
N LEU A 213 -2.52 22.37 3.03
CA LEU A 213 -2.56 21.62 1.76
C LEU A 213 -1.55 22.19 0.75
N TRP A 214 -1.44 23.51 0.67
CA TRP A 214 -0.46 24.15 -0.21
C TRP A 214 0.99 23.82 0.19
N ILE A 215 1.32 23.96 1.49
CA ILE A 215 2.65 23.61 2.00
C ILE A 215 2.95 22.12 1.77
N THR A 216 2.00 21.23 2.11
CA THR A 216 2.15 19.78 1.87
C THR A 216 2.37 19.47 0.40
N SER A 217 1.66 20.14 -0.51
CA SER A 217 1.85 19.95 -1.96
C SER A 217 3.23 20.39 -2.43
N LEU A 218 3.75 21.50 -1.86
CA LEU A 218 5.09 22.00 -2.16
C LEU A 218 6.17 21.02 -1.70
N VAL A 219 6.10 20.56 -0.45
CA VAL A 219 7.05 19.58 0.09
C VAL A 219 6.99 18.27 -0.67
N THR A 220 5.78 17.80 -1.03
CA THR A 220 5.60 16.58 -1.83
C THR A 220 6.25 16.70 -3.21
N LYS A 221 6.14 17.85 -3.88
CA LYS A 221 6.80 18.09 -5.17
C LYS A 221 8.34 18.04 -5.03
N LEU A 222 8.88 18.67 -4.00
CA LEU A 222 10.32 18.66 -3.71
C LEU A 222 10.81 17.23 -3.40
N SER A 223 10.07 16.50 -2.55
CA SER A 223 10.36 15.10 -2.22
C SER A 223 10.37 14.20 -3.44
N ARG A 224 9.42 14.35 -4.37
CA ARG A 224 9.38 13.57 -5.62
C ARG A 224 10.63 13.76 -6.48
N VAL A 225 11.18 14.98 -6.52
CA VAL A 225 12.42 15.26 -7.27
C VAL A 225 13.60 14.59 -6.58
N ALA A 226 13.68 14.71 -5.25
CA ALA A 226 14.76 14.10 -4.46
C ALA A 226 14.72 12.57 -4.55
N PHE A 227 13.55 11.93 -4.40
CA PHE A 227 13.43 10.48 -4.53
C PHE A 227 13.71 9.96 -5.94
N ARG A 228 13.40 10.73 -6.98
CA ARG A 228 13.84 10.36 -8.35
C ARG A 228 15.34 10.31 -8.47
N GLN A 229 16.07 11.24 -7.82
CA GLN A 229 17.52 11.22 -7.80
C GLN A 229 18.07 10.02 -7.03
N VAL A 230 17.44 9.64 -5.91
CA VAL A 230 17.78 8.41 -5.17
C VAL A 230 17.61 7.17 -6.08
N GLN A 231 16.48 7.05 -6.78
CA GLN A 231 16.23 5.93 -7.69
C GLN A 231 17.23 5.89 -8.84
N HIS A 232 17.60 7.03 -9.39
CA HIS A 232 18.64 7.11 -10.42
C HIS A 232 20.01 6.63 -9.89
N ASN A 233 20.45 7.15 -8.75
CA ASN A 233 21.74 6.78 -8.16
C ASN A 233 21.75 5.32 -7.68
N LEU A 234 20.61 4.80 -7.20
CA LEU A 234 20.45 3.38 -6.88
C LEU A 234 20.59 2.51 -8.13
N GLY A 235 20.01 2.95 -9.25
CA GLY A 235 20.18 2.28 -10.54
C GLY A 235 21.64 2.20 -10.98
N VAL A 236 22.39 3.31 -10.86
CA VAL A 236 23.84 3.37 -11.16
C VAL A 236 24.62 2.43 -10.23
N LEU A 237 24.33 2.46 -8.93
CA LEU A 237 24.95 1.58 -7.95
C LEU A 237 24.71 0.09 -8.28
N ASN A 238 23.47 -0.26 -8.60
CA ASN A 238 23.11 -1.64 -8.97
C ASN A 238 23.84 -2.09 -10.25
N ALA A 239 23.96 -1.21 -11.27
CA ALA A 239 24.71 -1.51 -12.49
C ALA A 239 26.18 -1.79 -12.20
N VAL A 240 26.81 -0.94 -11.36
CA VAL A 240 28.22 -1.15 -10.91
C VAL A 240 28.36 -2.49 -10.16
N MET A 241 27.41 -2.84 -9.30
CA MET A 241 27.41 -4.10 -8.58
C MET A 241 27.23 -5.30 -9.52
N GLU A 242 26.28 -5.23 -10.44
CA GLU A 242 26.02 -6.30 -11.42
C GLU A 242 27.24 -6.54 -12.31
N GLU A 243 27.86 -5.49 -12.86
CA GLU A 243 29.06 -5.58 -13.69
C GLU A 243 30.22 -6.23 -12.93
N ASN A 244 30.48 -5.78 -11.69
CA ASN A 244 31.60 -6.27 -10.88
C ASN A 244 31.37 -7.71 -10.41
N ILE A 245 30.14 -8.11 -10.06
CA ILE A 245 29.81 -9.46 -9.63
C ILE A 245 29.83 -10.43 -10.83
N ALA A 246 29.23 -10.03 -11.96
CA ALA A 246 29.27 -10.85 -13.18
C ALA A 246 30.69 -11.03 -13.72
N GLY A 247 31.50 -9.97 -13.65
CA GLY A 247 32.90 -9.91 -14.11
C GLY A 247 33.95 -10.33 -13.06
N ILE A 248 33.55 -10.87 -11.90
CA ILE A 248 34.48 -11.08 -10.76
C ILE A 248 35.73 -11.86 -11.10
N ARG A 249 35.63 -12.87 -11.99
CA ARG A 249 36.79 -13.66 -12.44
C ARG A 249 37.79 -12.83 -13.22
N VAL A 250 37.31 -11.89 -14.03
CA VAL A 250 38.15 -10.96 -14.80
C VAL A 250 38.83 -9.96 -13.87
N VAL A 251 38.05 -9.37 -12.95
CA VAL A 251 38.57 -8.41 -11.95
C VAL A 251 39.68 -9.04 -11.11
N GLN A 252 39.50 -10.30 -10.69
CA GLN A 252 40.53 -11.04 -9.93
C GLN A 252 41.73 -11.42 -10.77
N ALA A 253 41.52 -11.91 -12.01
CA ALA A 253 42.62 -12.33 -12.90
C ALA A 253 43.55 -11.16 -13.25
N PHE A 254 43.01 -9.94 -13.39
CA PHE A 254 43.81 -8.75 -13.70
C PHE A 254 44.17 -7.93 -12.45
N ALA A 255 43.94 -8.43 -11.24
CA ALA A 255 44.21 -7.77 -9.96
C ALA A 255 43.59 -6.37 -9.81
N ARG A 256 42.43 -6.10 -10.49
CA ARG A 256 41.74 -4.79 -10.48
C ARG A 256 40.70 -4.64 -9.36
N THR A 257 40.87 -5.35 -8.27
CA THR A 257 39.94 -5.31 -7.13
C THR A 257 39.87 -3.92 -6.46
N SER A 258 41.00 -3.20 -6.44
CA SER A 258 41.04 -1.83 -5.91
C SER A 258 40.23 -0.85 -6.74
N ASP A 259 40.34 -0.92 -8.08
CA ASP A 259 39.62 -0.03 -9.00
C ASP A 259 38.09 -0.28 -8.90
N SER A 260 37.69 -1.57 -8.82
CA SER A 260 36.32 -2.00 -8.64
C SER A 260 35.73 -1.47 -7.33
N LYS A 261 36.48 -1.55 -6.23
CA LYS A 261 36.06 -1.01 -4.92
C LYS A 261 35.91 0.52 -4.97
N ALA A 262 36.85 1.22 -5.58
CA ALA A 262 36.79 2.69 -5.70
C ALA A 262 35.55 3.13 -6.49
N LEU A 263 35.24 2.44 -7.60
CA LEU A 263 34.03 2.72 -8.39
C LEU A 263 32.75 2.52 -7.59
N PHE A 264 32.69 1.43 -6.83
CA PHE A 264 31.57 1.15 -5.93
C PHE A 264 31.43 2.22 -4.86
N GLU A 265 32.53 2.63 -4.22
CA GLU A 265 32.50 3.66 -3.18
C GLU A 265 31.96 5.00 -3.68
N VAL A 266 32.35 5.41 -4.89
CA VAL A 266 31.83 6.64 -5.52
C VAL A 266 30.33 6.55 -5.76
N ALA A 267 29.84 5.44 -6.36
CA ALA A 267 28.43 5.23 -6.62
C ALA A 267 27.60 5.14 -5.32
N ASN A 268 28.13 4.44 -4.30
CA ASN A 268 27.51 4.31 -3.00
C ASN A 268 27.46 5.64 -2.23
N ALA A 269 28.51 6.45 -2.29
CA ALA A 269 28.52 7.78 -1.69
C ALA A 269 27.49 8.71 -2.35
N ALA A 270 27.35 8.68 -3.68
CA ALA A 270 26.35 9.45 -4.42
C ALA A 270 24.92 9.01 -4.04
N ASN A 271 24.66 7.70 -3.92
CA ASN A 271 23.38 7.17 -3.48
C ASN A 271 23.07 7.59 -2.03
N ARG A 272 24.03 7.46 -1.11
CA ARG A 272 23.88 7.90 0.28
C ARG A 272 23.58 9.40 0.37
N GLN A 273 24.27 10.25 -0.38
CA GLN A 273 24.04 11.69 -0.33
C GLN A 273 22.66 12.09 -0.84
N SER A 274 22.18 11.43 -1.91
CA SER A 274 20.82 11.65 -2.41
C SER A 274 19.77 11.13 -1.43
N GLY A 275 20.00 9.99 -0.77
CA GLY A 275 19.15 9.45 0.29
C GLY A 275 18.99 10.43 1.44
N ILE A 276 20.10 10.93 2.00
CA ILE A 276 20.06 11.94 3.08
C ILE A 276 19.24 13.17 2.70
N LYS A 277 19.40 13.68 1.47
CA LYS A 277 18.62 14.83 1.00
C LYS A 277 17.12 14.51 0.87
N ALA A 278 16.78 13.34 0.35
CA ALA A 278 15.40 12.92 0.19
C ALA A 278 14.71 12.72 1.55
N ASP A 279 15.39 12.08 2.48
CA ASP A 279 14.89 11.83 3.83
C ASP A 279 14.74 13.12 4.62
N PHE A 280 15.71 14.06 4.50
CA PHE A 280 15.61 15.38 5.13
C PHE A 280 14.38 16.17 4.66
N ILE A 281 14.13 16.18 3.34
CA ILE A 281 12.92 16.84 2.78
C ILE A 281 11.65 16.12 3.23
N SER A 282 11.66 14.79 3.26
CA SER A 282 10.50 14.00 3.71
C SER A 282 10.22 14.16 5.20
N ALA A 283 11.26 14.29 6.03
CA ALA A 283 11.13 14.50 7.46
C ALA A 283 10.39 15.82 7.79
N ALA A 284 10.44 16.81 6.90
CA ALA A 284 9.69 18.05 7.04
C ALA A 284 8.17 17.85 6.98
N LEU A 285 7.68 16.70 6.44
CA LEU A 285 6.25 16.37 6.43
C LEU A 285 5.75 15.83 7.78
N SER A 286 6.63 15.27 8.61
CA SER A 286 6.24 14.62 9.87
C SER A 286 5.62 15.58 10.91
N PRO A 287 6.09 16.84 11.08
CA PRO A 287 5.51 17.77 12.04
C PRO A 287 4.27 18.52 11.51
N MET A 288 3.86 18.30 10.25
CA MET A 288 2.70 18.93 9.61
C MET A 288 1.45 18.04 9.68
#